data_aa1619ff5606d1e17e74168962b397c0
#
_entry.id   aa1619ff5606d1e17e74168962b397c0
#
_cell.length_a   1.000
_cell.length_b   1.000
_cell.length_c   1.000
_cell.angle_alpha   90.00
_cell.angle_beta   90.00
_cell.angle_gamma   90.00
#
_symmetry.space_group_name_H-M   'P 1'
#
loop_
_entity.id
_entity.type
_entity.pdbx_description
1 polymer ?
#
loop_
_entity_poly.entity_id
_entity_poly.type
_entity_poly.pdbx_seq_one_letter_code
_entity_poly.pdbx_strand_id
1 'polypeptide(L)'
;GMFGEQLILGIPNNNVRKQYYGYLEEEYQAKSYVDTNQLTDYYYDMAYDGKWEEGLRFMSDAYAKVSSIRDGIEAERNLQGFFMAYLNLNDYYFTAPELELNHGYCDFFLLPDLTHYATKHCYILELKVLPKKDFEAKAEEQWQQAVEQIRQYAEAPRVETLRQGTTLHKIIIQFE
;
A
#
# COMPACT_ATOMS: atom_id res chain seq x y z
N GLY A 1 -23.80 31.67 -9.88
CA GLY A 1 -23.24 30.56 -9.18
C GLY A 1 -21.96 30.13 -9.86
N MET A 2 -20.81 30.42 -9.26
CA MET A 2 -19.51 29.94 -9.75
C MET A 2 -19.40 28.46 -9.41
N PHE A 3 -19.44 27.59 -10.39
CA PHE A 3 -18.97 26.24 -10.27
C PHE A 3 -17.46 26.26 -10.44
N GLY A 4 -16.70 26.03 -9.39
CA GLY A 4 -15.27 25.84 -9.49
C GLY A 4 -14.97 24.60 -10.33
N GLU A 5 -14.20 24.74 -11.40
CA GLU A 5 -13.68 23.61 -12.17
C GLU A 5 -12.70 22.84 -11.27
N GLN A 6 -13.03 21.61 -10.96
CA GLN A 6 -12.14 20.72 -10.25
C GLN A 6 -11.20 20.09 -11.28
N LEU A 7 -9.94 20.54 -11.29
CA LEU A 7 -8.91 19.97 -12.14
C LEU A 7 -8.43 18.65 -11.50
N ILE A 8 -8.87 17.54 -12.04
CA ILE A 8 -8.36 16.22 -11.62
C ILE A 8 -7.08 15.96 -12.41
N LEU A 9 -5.94 16.13 -11.76
CA LEU A 9 -4.65 15.78 -12.33
C LEU A 9 -4.39 14.29 -12.12
N GLY A 10 -4.58 13.50 -13.17
CA GLY A 10 -4.17 12.10 -13.20
C GLY A 10 -2.76 11.96 -13.78
N ILE A 11 -2.01 10.94 -13.32
CA ILE A 11 -0.73 10.59 -13.93
C ILE A 11 -1.01 9.97 -15.31
N PRO A 12 -0.54 10.59 -16.41
CA PRO A 12 -1.09 10.30 -17.75
C PRO A 12 -0.69 8.95 -18.35
N ASN A 13 0.37 8.30 -17.84
CA ASN A 13 0.79 7.00 -18.34
C ASN A 13 1.73 6.28 -17.34
N ASN A 14 1.97 4.98 -17.58
CA ASN A 14 2.80 4.15 -16.71
C ASN A 14 4.26 4.60 -16.59
N ASN A 15 4.82 5.24 -17.61
CA ASN A 15 6.20 5.72 -17.56
C ASN A 15 6.34 6.92 -16.61
N VAL A 16 5.41 7.88 -16.71
CA VAL A 16 5.37 9.02 -15.78
C VAL A 16 5.09 8.56 -14.36
N ARG A 17 4.20 7.55 -14.19
CA ARG A 17 3.93 6.95 -12.89
C ARG A 17 5.17 6.31 -12.28
N LYS A 18 5.93 5.52 -13.06
CA LYS A 18 7.19 4.91 -12.62
C LYS A 18 8.25 5.96 -12.24
N GLN A 19 8.37 7.04 -13.02
CA GLN A 19 9.29 8.13 -12.72
C GLN A 19 8.89 8.87 -11.44
N TYR A 20 7.59 9.12 -11.24
CA TYR A 20 7.09 9.76 -10.02
C TYR A 20 7.35 8.91 -8.78
N TYR A 21 7.09 7.61 -8.84
CA TYR A 21 7.38 6.70 -7.73
C TYR A 21 8.89 6.52 -7.50
N GLY A 22 9.69 6.48 -8.56
CA GLY A 22 11.15 6.48 -8.44
C GLY A 22 11.68 7.74 -7.74
N TYR A 23 11.14 8.91 -8.06
CA TYR A 23 11.47 10.15 -7.37
C TYR A 23 11.08 10.12 -5.88
N LEU A 24 9.87 9.64 -5.57
CA LEU A 24 9.44 9.49 -4.18
C LEU A 24 10.32 8.48 -3.42
N GLU A 25 10.68 7.38 -4.07
CA GLU A 25 11.57 6.37 -3.51
C GLU A 25 12.94 6.97 -3.13
N GLU A 26 13.58 7.70 -4.06
CA GLU A 26 14.85 8.37 -3.80
C GLU A 26 14.73 9.38 -2.65
N GLU A 27 13.66 10.15 -2.61
CA GLU A 27 13.44 11.17 -1.57
C GLU A 27 13.23 10.55 -0.19
N TYR A 28 12.47 9.44 -0.12
CA TYR A 28 12.23 8.73 1.14
C TYR A 28 13.46 7.95 1.61
N GLN A 29 14.19 7.30 0.72
CA GLN A 29 15.44 6.62 1.05
C GLN A 29 16.51 7.61 1.56
N ALA A 30 16.59 8.81 0.99
CA ALA A 30 17.50 9.85 1.46
C ALA A 30 17.14 10.42 2.84
N LYS A 31 15.85 10.36 3.23
CA LYS A 31 15.34 10.94 4.49
C LYS A 31 15.17 9.94 5.62
N SER A 32 15.09 8.65 5.33
CA SER A 32 14.84 7.61 6.33
C SER A 32 16.02 6.64 6.39
N TYR A 33 16.58 6.50 7.59
CA TYR A 33 17.55 5.45 7.93
C TYR A 33 16.83 4.12 8.13
N VAL A 34 16.22 3.57 7.08
CA VAL A 34 15.59 2.25 7.15
C VAL A 34 16.63 1.20 6.79
N ASP A 35 16.79 0.21 7.64
CA ASP A 35 17.65 -0.93 7.36
C ASP A 35 17.02 -1.81 6.27
N THR A 36 17.50 -1.65 5.04
CA THR A 36 17.02 -2.41 3.89
C THR A 36 17.34 -3.91 3.98
N ASN A 37 18.36 -4.31 4.75
CA ASN A 37 18.68 -5.72 4.93
C ASN A 37 17.58 -6.41 5.74
N GLN A 38 17.07 -5.75 6.77
CA GLN A 38 15.96 -6.28 7.58
C GLN A 38 14.67 -6.43 6.75
N LEU A 39 14.41 -5.50 5.82
CA LEU A 39 13.28 -5.62 4.90
C LEU A 39 13.37 -6.87 4.01
N THR A 40 14.55 -7.24 3.56
CA THR A 40 14.76 -8.44 2.74
C THR A 40 14.27 -9.71 3.45
N ASP A 41 14.58 -9.85 4.74
CA ASP A 41 14.12 -10.98 5.55
C ASP A 41 12.60 -10.96 5.72
N TYR A 42 12.01 -9.80 5.98
CA TYR A 42 10.55 -9.66 6.08
C TYR A 42 9.83 -10.01 4.78
N TYR A 43 10.36 -9.61 3.63
CA TYR A 43 9.77 -9.98 2.34
C TYR A 43 9.88 -11.47 2.05
N TYR A 44 10.97 -12.12 2.45
CA TYR A 44 11.09 -13.56 2.38
C TYR A 44 10.01 -14.26 3.21
N ASP A 45 9.84 -13.84 4.46
CA ASP A 45 8.81 -14.38 5.36
C ASP A 45 7.39 -14.17 4.82
N MET A 46 7.11 -13.00 4.23
CA MET A 46 5.85 -12.72 3.55
C MET A 46 5.64 -13.66 2.36
N ALA A 47 6.66 -13.88 1.54
CA ALA A 47 6.55 -14.66 0.31
C ALA A 47 6.35 -16.15 0.56
N TYR A 48 7.06 -16.72 1.52
CA TYR A 48 7.11 -18.18 1.74
C TYR A 48 6.33 -18.68 2.94
N ASP A 49 6.23 -17.89 4.01
CA ASP A 49 5.62 -18.28 5.28
C ASP A 49 4.29 -17.57 5.58
N GLY A 50 3.96 -16.53 4.81
CA GLY A 50 2.76 -15.72 5.05
C GLY A 50 2.84 -14.85 6.31
N LYS A 51 4.04 -14.62 6.83
CA LYS A 51 4.30 -13.78 8.00
C LYS A 51 4.50 -12.33 7.57
N TRP A 52 3.45 -11.57 7.57
CA TRP A 52 3.43 -10.19 7.08
C TRP A 52 3.47 -9.12 8.18
N GLU A 53 3.10 -9.48 9.41
CA GLU A 53 2.86 -8.52 10.48
C GLU A 53 4.12 -7.73 10.87
N GLU A 54 5.26 -8.40 11.00
CA GLU A 54 6.52 -7.75 11.40
C GLU A 54 7.03 -6.79 10.33
N GLY A 55 6.98 -7.18 9.06
CA GLY A 55 7.42 -6.35 7.95
C GLY A 55 6.56 -5.10 7.77
N LEU A 56 5.23 -5.26 7.80
CA LEU A 56 4.32 -4.12 7.67
C LEU A 56 4.35 -3.22 8.91
N ARG A 57 4.52 -3.78 10.10
CA ARG A 57 4.73 -2.99 11.33
C ARG A 57 6.02 -2.18 11.26
N PHE A 58 7.12 -2.80 10.82
CA PHE A 58 8.39 -2.11 10.60
C PHE A 58 8.24 -0.90 9.66
N MET A 59 7.54 -1.08 8.52
CA MET A 59 7.26 0.02 7.58
C MET A 59 6.37 1.10 8.21
N SER A 60 5.34 0.70 8.95
CA SER A 60 4.42 1.62 9.62
C SER A 60 5.14 2.47 10.69
N ASP A 61 6.00 1.85 11.50
CA ASP A 61 6.80 2.54 12.51
C ASP A 61 7.83 3.50 11.86
N ALA A 62 8.42 3.10 10.74
CA ALA A 62 9.31 3.97 9.98
C ALA A 62 8.58 5.19 9.42
N TYR A 63 7.35 5.00 8.89
CA TYR A 63 6.52 6.09 8.43
C TYR A 63 6.14 7.04 9.57
N ALA A 64 5.71 6.51 10.72
CA ALA A 64 5.33 7.32 11.87
C ALA A 64 6.46 8.25 12.35
N LYS A 65 7.70 7.81 12.26
CA LYS A 65 8.88 8.65 12.61
C LYS A 65 9.11 9.79 11.62
N VAL A 66 8.74 9.61 10.36
CA VAL A 66 8.95 10.62 9.29
C VAL A 66 7.76 11.56 9.17
N SER A 67 6.54 11.10 9.50
CA SER A 67 5.28 11.82 9.29
C SER A 67 4.90 12.80 10.38
N SER A 68 5.64 12.89 11.47
CA SER A 68 5.33 13.73 12.67
C SER A 68 5.17 15.23 12.38
N ILE A 69 5.18 15.67 11.12
CA ILE A 69 5.27 17.09 10.72
C ILE A 69 4.13 17.53 9.77
N ARG A 70 3.22 16.66 9.30
CA ARG A 70 2.25 17.06 8.25
C ARG A 70 0.82 16.62 8.53
N ASP A 71 -0.09 17.60 8.49
CA ASP A 71 -1.54 17.41 8.66
C ASP A 71 -2.30 17.31 7.30
N GLY A 72 -3.33 16.47 7.24
CA GLY A 72 -4.39 16.53 6.24
C GLY A 72 -4.24 15.66 5.00
N ILE A 73 -4.80 16.10 3.87
CA ILE A 73 -4.87 15.38 2.58
C ILE A 73 -3.48 14.97 2.04
N GLU A 74 -2.45 15.73 2.39
CA GLU A 74 -1.06 15.38 2.05
C GLU A 74 -0.58 14.13 2.81
N ALA A 75 -1.15 13.82 3.98
CA ALA A 75 -0.75 12.66 4.77
C ALA A 75 -1.06 11.34 4.07
N GLU A 76 -2.23 11.20 3.46
CA GLU A 76 -2.63 9.98 2.74
C GLU A 76 -1.75 9.75 1.50
N ARG A 77 -1.51 10.79 0.69
CA ARG A 77 -0.62 10.70 -0.47
C ARG A 77 0.81 10.40 -0.09
N ASN A 78 1.29 11.00 1.00
CA ASN A 78 2.63 10.75 1.52
C ASN A 78 2.75 9.31 2.04
N LEU A 79 1.72 8.79 2.70
CA LEU A 79 1.65 7.41 3.16
C LEU A 79 1.72 6.42 1.98
N GLN A 80 0.90 6.63 0.95
CA GLN A 80 0.91 5.80 -0.25
C GLN A 80 2.28 5.84 -0.95
N GLY A 81 2.86 7.02 -1.10
CA GLY A 81 4.20 7.19 -1.69
C GLY A 81 5.29 6.48 -0.88
N PHE A 82 5.25 6.59 0.44
CA PHE A 82 6.17 5.91 1.33
C PHE A 82 6.06 4.39 1.21
N PHE A 83 4.86 3.84 1.31
CA PHE A 83 4.65 2.40 1.16
C PHE A 83 5.05 1.90 -0.22
N MET A 84 4.75 2.65 -1.28
CA MET A 84 5.18 2.31 -2.63
C MET A 84 6.70 2.19 -2.73
N ALA A 85 7.44 3.14 -2.16
CA ALA A 85 8.89 3.13 -2.17
C ALA A 85 9.46 1.89 -1.48
N TYR A 86 8.94 1.53 -0.30
CA TYR A 86 9.42 0.38 0.45
C TYR A 86 8.92 -0.96 -0.09
N LEU A 87 7.69 -1.04 -0.57
CA LEU A 87 7.15 -2.25 -1.19
C LEU A 87 7.87 -2.61 -2.50
N ASN A 88 8.40 -1.63 -3.23
CA ASN A 88 9.19 -1.88 -4.43
C ASN A 88 10.62 -2.42 -4.16
N LEU A 89 11.07 -2.42 -2.91
CA LEU A 89 12.38 -2.98 -2.55
C LEU A 89 12.39 -4.51 -2.43
N ASN A 90 11.26 -5.17 -2.70
CA ASN A 90 11.18 -6.62 -2.72
C ASN A 90 11.44 -7.19 -4.11
N ASP A 91 11.89 -8.46 -4.15
CA ASP A 91 12.11 -9.20 -5.39
C ASP A 91 10.96 -10.17 -5.72
N TYR A 92 10.10 -10.48 -4.76
CA TYR A 92 9.10 -11.58 -4.86
C TYR A 92 7.78 -11.15 -5.48
N TYR A 93 7.53 -9.85 -5.55
CA TYR A 93 6.25 -9.28 -5.96
C TYR A 93 6.41 -8.14 -6.97
N PHE A 94 5.46 -8.08 -7.90
CA PHE A 94 5.17 -6.84 -8.62
C PHE A 94 4.15 -6.04 -7.81
N THR A 95 4.53 -4.87 -7.36
CA THR A 95 3.63 -3.98 -6.62
C THR A 95 2.72 -3.23 -7.58
N ALA A 96 1.43 -3.50 -7.55
CA ALA A 96 0.43 -2.81 -8.34
C ALA A 96 -0.33 -1.80 -7.45
N PRO A 97 -0.02 -0.50 -7.55
CA PRO A 97 -0.78 0.53 -6.84
C PRO A 97 -2.10 0.80 -7.55
N GLU A 98 -3.11 1.17 -6.78
CA GLU A 98 -4.42 1.59 -7.28
C GLU A 98 -5.01 0.61 -8.31
N LEU A 99 -4.93 -0.68 -8.00
CA LEU A 99 -5.49 -1.71 -8.87
C LEU A 99 -7.01 -1.72 -8.79
N GLU A 100 -7.67 -1.61 -9.95
CA GLU A 100 -9.13 -1.66 -10.03
C GLU A 100 -9.66 -3.08 -9.77
N LEU A 101 -10.51 -3.20 -8.75
CA LEU A 101 -11.14 -4.44 -8.33
C LEU A 101 -12.58 -4.17 -7.89
N ASN A 102 -13.57 -4.80 -8.53
CA ASN A 102 -14.98 -4.75 -8.11
C ASN A 102 -15.50 -3.35 -7.76
N HIS A 103 -15.47 -2.44 -8.73
CA HIS A 103 -15.98 -1.06 -8.60
C HIS A 103 -15.21 -0.15 -7.64
N GLY A 104 -13.98 -0.50 -7.32
CA GLY A 104 -13.08 0.33 -6.51
C GLY A 104 -11.63 0.05 -6.82
N TYR A 105 -10.75 0.75 -6.12
CA TYR A 105 -9.30 0.63 -6.27
C TYR A 105 -8.70 0.25 -4.93
N CYS A 106 -7.99 -0.87 -4.87
CA CYS A 106 -7.19 -1.17 -3.68
C CYS A 106 -5.91 -0.32 -3.70
N ASP A 107 -5.40 0.04 -2.53
CA ASP A 107 -4.17 0.85 -2.47
C ASP A 107 -2.99 0.10 -3.07
N PHE A 108 -2.79 -1.16 -2.71
CA PHE A 108 -1.75 -2.00 -3.29
C PHE A 108 -2.19 -3.45 -3.45
N PHE A 109 -1.79 -4.05 -4.55
CA PHE A 109 -1.80 -5.50 -4.71
C PHE A 109 -0.36 -5.98 -4.92
N LEU A 110 0.11 -6.89 -4.07
CA LEU A 110 1.40 -7.54 -4.24
C LEU A 110 1.21 -8.81 -5.07
N LEU A 111 1.48 -8.69 -6.37
CA LEU A 111 1.36 -9.76 -7.36
C LEU A 111 2.55 -10.70 -7.28
N PRO A 112 2.37 -12.00 -7.05
CA PRO A 112 3.51 -12.92 -6.95
C PRO A 112 4.24 -13.07 -8.28
N ASP A 113 5.57 -12.93 -8.25
CA ASP A 113 6.43 -13.24 -9.39
C ASP A 113 6.77 -14.74 -9.40
N LEU A 114 5.85 -15.54 -9.93
CA LEU A 114 6.04 -17.00 -10.02
C LEU A 114 6.96 -17.43 -11.18
N THR A 115 7.40 -16.48 -12.01
CA THR A 115 8.39 -16.77 -13.05
C THR A 115 9.77 -17.00 -12.47
N HIS A 116 10.11 -16.24 -11.41
CA HIS A 116 11.44 -16.25 -10.80
C HIS A 116 11.47 -16.88 -9.41
N TYR A 117 10.34 -16.89 -8.69
CA TYR A 117 10.26 -17.30 -7.29
C TYR A 117 9.08 -18.25 -7.05
N ALA A 118 9.24 -19.19 -6.14
CA ALA A 118 8.15 -20.08 -5.70
C ALA A 118 7.34 -19.44 -4.56
N THR A 119 6.95 -18.18 -4.74
CA THR A 119 6.14 -17.41 -3.78
C THR A 119 4.81 -18.12 -3.50
N LYS A 120 4.43 -18.24 -2.24
CA LYS A 120 3.23 -18.98 -1.80
C LYS A 120 2.08 -18.09 -1.37
N HIS A 121 2.33 -16.81 -1.15
CA HIS A 121 1.37 -15.85 -0.60
C HIS A 121 1.31 -14.59 -1.46
N CYS A 122 0.13 -13.97 -1.56
CA CYS A 122 -0.07 -12.66 -2.17
C CYS A 122 -0.94 -11.78 -1.26
N TYR A 123 -0.95 -10.47 -1.51
CA TYR A 123 -1.48 -9.51 -0.56
C TYR A 123 -2.30 -8.42 -1.24
N ILE A 124 -3.45 -8.09 -0.66
CA ILE A 124 -4.16 -6.83 -0.89
C ILE A 124 -3.96 -5.96 0.34
N LEU A 125 -3.47 -4.75 0.14
CA LEU A 125 -3.25 -3.78 1.21
C LEU A 125 -4.20 -2.60 1.02
N GLU A 126 -4.82 -2.18 2.13
CA GLU A 126 -5.66 -0.98 2.21
C GLU A 126 -5.12 -0.09 3.33
N LEU A 127 -4.79 1.15 3.01
CA LEU A 127 -4.24 2.12 3.93
C LEU A 127 -5.31 3.15 4.28
N LYS A 128 -5.48 3.45 5.56
CA LYS A 128 -6.41 4.46 6.04
C LYS A 128 -5.70 5.42 6.98
N VAL A 129 -6.01 6.69 6.84
CA VAL A 129 -5.49 7.76 7.70
C VAL A 129 -6.65 8.54 8.28
N LEU A 130 -6.59 8.82 9.57
CA LEU A 130 -7.49 9.76 10.24
C LEU A 130 -6.67 10.81 10.99
N PRO A 131 -7.01 12.10 10.85
CA PRO A 131 -6.42 13.11 11.70
C PRO A 131 -6.69 12.79 13.18
N LYS A 132 -5.72 13.06 14.05
CA LYS A 132 -5.80 12.78 15.49
C LYS A 132 -7.10 13.30 16.13
N LYS A 133 -7.54 14.50 15.75
CA LYS A 133 -8.78 15.12 16.23
C LYS A 133 -10.05 14.34 15.90
N ASP A 134 -10.03 13.55 14.84
CA ASP A 134 -11.18 12.78 14.34
C ASP A 134 -11.09 11.29 14.71
N PHE A 135 -9.93 10.83 15.20
CA PHE A 135 -9.64 9.43 15.37
C PHE A 135 -10.60 8.74 16.35
N GLU A 136 -10.78 9.29 17.56
CA GLU A 136 -11.69 8.72 18.56
C GLU A 136 -13.13 8.61 18.05
N ALA A 137 -13.58 9.57 17.24
CA ALA A 137 -14.96 9.62 16.77
C ALA A 137 -15.23 8.77 15.53
N LYS A 138 -14.23 8.56 14.67
CA LYS A 138 -14.43 8.00 13.32
C LYS A 138 -13.61 6.74 13.02
N ALA A 139 -12.68 6.34 13.88
CA ALA A 139 -11.78 5.22 13.60
C ALA A 139 -12.53 3.92 13.36
N GLU A 140 -13.52 3.62 14.20
CA GLU A 140 -14.30 2.39 14.07
C GLU A 140 -15.14 2.38 12.78
N GLU A 141 -15.80 3.49 12.45
CA GLU A 141 -16.57 3.59 11.21
C GLU A 141 -15.67 3.44 9.98
N GLN A 142 -14.54 4.11 9.95
CA GLN A 142 -13.56 4.00 8.85
C GLN A 142 -13.03 2.57 8.73
N TRP A 143 -12.76 1.91 9.87
CA TRP A 143 -12.32 0.52 9.89
C TRP A 143 -13.37 -0.41 9.29
N GLN A 144 -14.63 -0.30 9.68
CA GLN A 144 -15.71 -1.14 9.14
C GLN A 144 -15.91 -0.91 7.63
N GLN A 145 -15.79 0.32 7.17
CA GLN A 145 -15.82 0.63 5.74
C GLN A 145 -14.64 -0.01 5.01
N ALA A 146 -13.44 0.04 5.57
CA ALA A 146 -12.25 -0.58 4.97
C ALA A 146 -12.36 -2.11 4.92
N VAL A 147 -12.93 -2.74 5.95
CA VAL A 147 -13.21 -4.19 5.98
C VAL A 147 -14.15 -4.59 4.86
N GLU A 148 -15.23 -3.85 4.66
CA GLU A 148 -16.17 -4.12 3.57
C GLU A 148 -15.54 -3.90 2.20
N GLN A 149 -14.76 -2.82 2.03
CA GLN A 149 -14.05 -2.55 0.79
C GLN A 149 -13.08 -3.68 0.41
N ILE A 150 -12.22 -4.08 1.34
CA ILE A 150 -11.20 -5.10 1.04
C ILE A 150 -11.83 -6.48 0.79
N ARG A 151 -12.98 -6.76 1.43
CA ARG A 151 -13.77 -7.97 1.16
C ARG A 151 -14.28 -7.97 -0.28
N GLN A 152 -14.88 -6.86 -0.73
CA GLN A 152 -15.37 -6.71 -2.10
C GLN A 152 -14.23 -6.82 -3.12
N TYR A 153 -13.07 -6.24 -2.84
CA TYR A 153 -11.89 -6.38 -3.71
C TYR A 153 -11.46 -7.84 -3.84
N ALA A 154 -11.39 -8.56 -2.72
CA ALA A 154 -10.98 -9.96 -2.73
C ALA A 154 -11.95 -10.90 -3.48
N GLU A 155 -13.22 -10.53 -3.57
CA GLU A 155 -14.26 -11.27 -4.31
C GLU A 155 -14.26 -10.96 -5.83
N ALA A 156 -13.46 -10.00 -6.29
CA ALA A 156 -13.39 -9.69 -7.72
C ALA A 156 -12.89 -10.92 -8.53
N PRO A 157 -13.57 -11.30 -9.62
CA PRO A 157 -13.17 -12.47 -10.42
C PRO A 157 -11.73 -12.41 -10.91
N ARG A 158 -11.23 -11.20 -11.17
CA ARG A 158 -9.86 -10.95 -11.58
C ARG A 158 -8.81 -11.41 -10.54
N VAL A 159 -9.17 -11.42 -9.26
CA VAL A 159 -8.26 -11.80 -8.17
C VAL A 159 -7.82 -13.26 -8.29
N GLU A 160 -8.68 -14.17 -8.74
CA GLU A 160 -8.30 -15.56 -8.95
C GLU A 160 -7.18 -15.72 -9.99
N THR A 161 -7.20 -14.90 -11.04
CA THR A 161 -6.12 -14.88 -12.03
C THR A 161 -4.85 -14.23 -11.47
N LEU A 162 -5.00 -13.13 -10.74
CA LEU A 162 -3.87 -12.36 -10.19
C LEU A 162 -3.12 -13.11 -9.10
N ARG A 163 -3.83 -13.84 -8.24
CA ARG A 163 -3.21 -14.61 -7.15
C ARG A 163 -2.45 -15.85 -7.62
N GLN A 164 -2.72 -16.36 -8.81
CA GLN A 164 -2.01 -17.46 -9.45
C GLN A 164 -1.89 -18.71 -8.54
N GLY A 165 -2.95 -19.06 -7.81
CA GLY A 165 -2.98 -20.21 -6.90
C GLY A 165 -2.26 -19.99 -5.55
N THR A 166 -1.72 -18.82 -5.28
CA THR A 166 -1.12 -18.46 -3.99
C THR A 166 -2.21 -18.15 -2.94
N THR A 167 -1.84 -18.14 -1.68
CA THR A 167 -2.75 -17.75 -0.58
C THR A 167 -2.90 -16.24 -0.53
N LEU A 168 -4.14 -15.76 -0.64
CA LEU A 168 -4.45 -14.33 -0.59
C LEU A 168 -4.62 -13.87 0.86
N HIS A 169 -3.89 -12.82 1.22
CA HIS A 169 -4.05 -12.09 2.48
C HIS A 169 -4.67 -10.72 2.22
N LYS A 170 -5.59 -10.32 3.09
CA LYS A 170 -6.30 -9.04 3.06
C LYS A 170 -5.87 -8.24 4.29
N ILE A 171 -5.19 -7.13 4.10
CA ILE A 171 -4.58 -6.38 5.18
C ILE A 171 -5.03 -4.93 5.12
N ILE A 172 -5.48 -4.41 6.26
CA ILE A 172 -5.83 -3.02 6.47
C ILE A 172 -4.86 -2.44 7.49
N ILE A 173 -4.29 -1.29 7.18
CA ILE A 173 -3.43 -0.54 8.08
C ILE A 173 -4.08 0.82 8.30
N GLN A 174 -4.45 1.11 9.54
CA GLN A 174 -5.06 2.39 9.92
C GLN A 174 -4.08 3.20 10.75
N PHE A 175 -3.88 4.45 10.33
CA PHE A 175 -3.00 5.42 10.96
C PHE A 175 -3.81 6.54 11.62
N GLU A 176 -3.27 7.01 12.75
CA GLU A 176 -3.71 8.22 13.47
C GLU A 176 -2.90 9.43 13.02
#